data_5c14b8b57aed448a265af74cf0ab0a39
#
_entry.id   5c14b8b57aed448a265af74cf0ab0a39
#
_cell.length_a   1.000
_cell.length_b   1.000
_cell.length_c   1.000
_cell.angle_alpha   90.00
_cell.angle_beta   90.00
_cell.angle_gamma   90.00
#
_symmetry.space_group_name_H-M   'P 1'
#
loop_
_entity.id
_entity.type
_entity.pdbx_description
1 polymer ?
#
loop_
_entity_poly.entity_id
_entity_poly.type
_entity_poly.pdbx_seq_one_letter_code
_entity_poly.pdbx_strand_id
1 'polypeptide(L)'
;MKKARVIAAMLLAVLLAFPGMMAVQAAEWNSEFKQYKKTNYNIVDGVTESTVYMRNEDNDNVIAHMATVKAKGDATFKASYGKYYEKGSTKASRKAKASNWNDNWNMMTTTAQAAAYEVAGDTEGSVVLAVNGDYYNMSNGCPLGSVICEGNTDLHPDNQEPYFAVLKDGSFVIRDADVPKTDVQEAICGPFRLIKDGRIMEELFYGDATAMPRHSIGIKENGDVVICEIDGRQEKSVGATLYQIAKYLKDQGCVDAIYLDGGGSATFATKREGTDELKIQNSPSDGSERTVSSALLLVYNGSSDGKFDHASVTPVNEVYTPGSDVQFKAIGVDKSGGSAPLPEDVTWQLSENSKQYGTIDEKTGKFTANETATEEHTVTAEVVSNGKVVGQSSISIATPDEFKFTNDNINLDYEAKSNLGIHVYSKGRDLNYKTGDLVWEVADETAGKMDGDTFTAAKNNDKGDLSVKTIITVKSKWNADINSKVTVGIGMKPVVVMDGGDNDGLKYGNIPSALAEAGGGTVVGYDR
;
A
#
# COMPACT_ATOMS: atom_id res chain seq x y z
N MET A 1 16.26 49.98 12.95
CA MET A 1 16.51 48.64 13.51
C MET A 1 15.51 48.19 14.58
N LYS A 2 14.80 49.06 15.32
CA LYS A 2 13.78 48.64 16.33
C LYS A 2 12.41 48.25 15.73
N LYS A 3 12.02 48.76 14.55
CA LYS A 3 10.74 48.42 13.91
C LYS A 3 10.74 47.04 13.21
N ALA A 4 11.87 46.53 12.76
CA ALA A 4 11.95 45.23 12.13
C ALA A 4 11.86 44.05 13.13
N ARG A 5 12.26 44.26 14.40
CA ARG A 5 12.17 43.26 15.45
C ARG A 5 10.76 43.06 16.01
N VAL A 6 9.90 44.08 15.93
CA VAL A 6 8.51 44.02 16.41
C VAL A 6 7.62 43.26 15.39
N ILE A 7 7.89 43.40 14.09
CA ILE A 7 7.16 42.67 13.05
C ILE A 7 7.48 41.18 13.05
N ALA A 8 8.75 40.80 13.30
CA ALA A 8 9.15 39.38 13.44
C ALA A 8 8.56 38.72 14.69
N ALA A 9 8.40 39.46 15.79
CA ALA A 9 7.79 38.95 17.01
C ALA A 9 6.26 38.79 16.92
N MET A 10 5.57 39.61 16.14
CA MET A 10 4.13 39.47 15.90
C MET A 10 3.80 38.32 14.92
N LEU A 11 4.65 38.06 13.94
CA LEU A 11 4.49 36.89 13.06
C LEU A 11 4.72 35.54 13.79
N LEU A 12 5.59 35.53 14.81
CA LEU A 12 5.85 34.31 15.61
C LEU A 12 4.73 34.06 16.64
N ALA A 13 4.05 35.10 17.11
CA ALA A 13 2.96 34.99 18.09
C ALA A 13 1.63 34.51 17.47
N VAL A 14 1.42 34.73 16.16
CA VAL A 14 0.22 34.25 15.45
C VAL A 14 0.32 32.77 15.09
N LEU A 15 1.54 32.21 14.99
CA LEU A 15 1.76 30.77 14.72
C LEU A 15 1.55 29.87 15.94
N LEU A 16 1.44 30.44 17.15
CA LEU A 16 1.26 29.67 18.39
C LEU A 16 -0.21 29.64 18.90
N ALA A 17 -1.13 30.31 18.21
CA ALA A 17 -2.52 30.46 18.68
C ALA A 17 -3.55 29.54 17.98
N PHE A 18 -3.15 28.75 16.97
CA PHE A 18 -4.04 27.81 16.28
C PHE A 18 -3.38 26.43 16.13
N PRO A 19 -3.61 25.51 17.07
CA PRO A 19 -3.14 24.12 16.94
C PRO A 19 -3.97 23.26 15.96
N GLY A 20 -4.61 23.85 14.96
CA GLY A 20 -5.45 23.17 13.98
C GLY A 20 -5.18 23.50 12.51
N MET A 21 -4.28 24.42 12.21
CA MET A 21 -3.81 24.62 10.84
C MET A 21 -2.51 23.86 10.63
N MET A 22 -2.60 22.58 10.24
CA MET A 22 -1.50 21.98 9.50
C MET A 22 -1.38 22.76 8.18
N ALA A 23 -0.43 23.69 8.15
CA ALA A 23 0.06 24.20 6.90
C ALA A 23 0.48 22.99 6.05
N VAL A 24 -0.14 22.82 4.90
CA VAL A 24 0.43 22.01 3.83
C VAL A 24 1.72 22.74 3.46
N GLN A 25 2.82 22.39 4.14
CA GLN A 25 4.13 22.79 3.67
C GLN A 25 4.30 22.14 2.31
N ALA A 26 4.47 22.97 1.29
CA ALA A 26 4.96 22.53 0.01
C ALA A 26 6.22 21.70 0.30
N ALA A 27 6.17 20.40 0.02
CA ALA A 27 7.29 19.51 0.24
C ALA A 27 8.47 20.05 -0.56
N GLU A 28 9.50 20.53 0.14
CA GLU A 28 10.77 20.77 -0.51
C GLU A 28 11.27 19.42 -1.04
N TRP A 29 11.67 19.41 -2.32
CA TRP A 29 12.24 18.26 -3.00
C TRP A 29 13.59 17.90 -2.39
N ASN A 30 13.59 17.05 -1.36
CA ASN A 30 14.81 16.49 -0.81
C ASN A 30 14.91 14.97 -1.01
N SER A 31 13.84 14.33 -1.51
CA SER A 31 13.83 12.90 -1.85
C SER A 31 13.64 12.69 -3.35
N GLU A 32 14.08 11.57 -3.85
CA GLU A 32 13.86 11.13 -5.24
C GLU A 32 12.37 10.86 -5.55
N PHE A 33 11.52 11.00 -4.54
CA PHE A 33 10.09 10.86 -4.65
C PHE A 33 9.35 12.15 -4.31
N LYS A 34 8.44 12.55 -5.16
CA LYS A 34 7.51 13.64 -4.90
C LYS A 34 6.23 13.10 -4.28
N GLN A 35 6.03 13.34 -3.01
CA GLN A 35 4.78 13.02 -2.34
C GLN A 35 3.66 13.96 -2.81
N TYR A 36 2.51 13.40 -3.20
CA TYR A 36 1.32 14.18 -3.55
C TYR A 36 0.10 13.87 -2.67
N LYS A 37 0.09 12.70 -1.99
CA LYS A 37 -0.96 12.33 -1.02
C LYS A 37 -0.35 11.53 0.12
N LYS A 38 -0.84 11.75 1.33
CA LYS A 38 -0.56 10.89 2.48
C LYS A 38 -1.85 10.69 3.27
N THR A 39 -2.18 9.45 3.56
CA THR A 39 -3.29 9.06 4.43
C THR A 39 -2.70 8.45 5.69
N ASN A 40 -3.11 8.96 6.86
CA ASN A 40 -2.68 8.43 8.14
C ASN A 40 -3.82 7.68 8.81
N TYR A 41 -3.47 6.59 9.48
CA TYR A 41 -4.38 5.78 10.28
C TYR A 41 -3.75 5.56 11.66
N ASN A 42 -4.58 5.55 12.69
CA ASN A 42 -4.13 5.07 13.99
C ASN A 42 -4.28 3.54 14.02
N ILE A 43 -3.39 2.89 14.75
CA ILE A 43 -3.46 1.47 15.03
C ILE A 43 -3.80 1.28 16.51
N VAL A 44 -2.88 1.64 17.38
CA VAL A 44 -3.00 1.66 18.83
C VAL A 44 -2.17 2.81 19.38
N ASP A 45 -2.25 3.11 20.67
CA ASP A 45 -1.41 4.16 21.26
C ASP A 45 0.08 3.92 20.98
N GLY A 46 0.73 4.94 20.48
CA GLY A 46 2.15 4.89 20.09
C GLY A 46 2.43 4.20 18.74
N VAL A 47 1.42 3.74 18.02
CA VAL A 47 1.59 3.09 16.69
C VAL A 47 0.68 3.75 15.66
N THR A 48 1.27 4.27 14.60
CA THR A 48 0.54 4.88 13.49
C THR A 48 0.92 4.23 12.16
N GLU A 49 -0.01 4.20 11.23
CA GLU A 49 0.18 3.76 9.85
C GLU A 49 0.03 4.95 8.89
N SER A 50 0.70 4.90 7.76
CA SER A 50 0.51 5.85 6.66
C SER A 50 0.58 5.14 5.33
N THR A 51 -0.34 5.43 4.42
CA THR A 51 -0.19 5.15 2.99
C THR A 51 0.22 6.44 2.29
N VAL A 52 1.33 6.39 1.57
CA VAL A 52 1.95 7.55 0.92
C VAL A 52 1.99 7.31 -0.58
N TYR A 53 1.41 8.23 -1.32
CA TYR A 53 1.38 8.22 -2.79
C TYR A 53 2.39 9.23 -3.31
N MET A 54 3.27 8.77 -4.19
CA MET A 54 4.42 9.53 -4.67
C MET A 54 4.60 9.35 -6.17
N ARG A 55 5.41 10.22 -6.77
CA ARG A 55 5.96 10.08 -8.11
C ARG A 55 7.49 9.99 -8.01
N ASN A 56 8.11 9.14 -8.84
CA ASN A 56 9.55 9.13 -9.03
C ASN A 56 10.00 10.22 -10.03
N GLU A 57 11.28 10.27 -10.37
CA GLU A 57 11.84 11.24 -11.32
C GLU A 57 11.27 11.08 -12.75
N ASP A 58 10.91 9.86 -13.14
CA ASP A 58 10.28 9.54 -14.43
C ASP A 58 8.77 9.81 -14.43
N ASN A 59 8.24 10.37 -13.33
CA ASN A 59 6.82 10.63 -13.10
C ASN A 59 5.95 9.37 -12.99
N ASP A 60 6.55 8.21 -12.70
CA ASP A 60 5.81 6.98 -12.42
C ASP A 60 5.25 6.97 -11.00
N ASN A 61 4.14 6.26 -10.82
CA ASN A 61 3.51 6.09 -9.52
C ASN A 61 4.37 5.22 -8.59
N VAL A 62 4.46 5.63 -7.33
CA VAL A 62 5.07 4.88 -6.23
C VAL A 62 4.17 4.98 -5.01
N ILE A 63 3.82 3.84 -4.43
CA ILE A 63 3.01 3.76 -3.21
C ILE A 63 3.84 3.13 -2.11
N ALA A 64 3.92 3.81 -0.96
CA ALA A 64 4.57 3.29 0.24
C ALA A 64 3.57 3.11 1.38
N HIS A 65 3.71 2.00 2.09
CA HIS A 65 3.01 1.70 3.33
C HIS A 65 4.02 1.79 4.48
N MET A 66 3.71 2.60 5.47
CA MET A 66 4.62 2.89 6.56
C MET A 66 3.95 2.70 7.91
N ALA A 67 4.69 2.17 8.88
CA ALA A 67 4.31 2.26 10.27
C ALA A 67 5.39 3.01 11.07
N THR A 68 4.97 3.81 12.04
CA THR A 68 5.85 4.39 13.04
C THR A 68 5.46 3.87 14.41
N VAL A 69 6.44 3.30 15.10
CA VAL A 69 6.29 2.70 16.44
C VAL A 69 7.14 3.50 17.42
N LYS A 70 6.53 4.06 18.46
CA LYS A 70 7.26 4.79 19.51
C LYS A 70 8.17 3.86 20.31
N ALA A 71 9.40 4.30 20.56
CA ALA A 71 10.39 3.56 21.36
C ALA A 71 9.95 3.25 22.78
N LYS A 72 9.08 4.10 23.34
CA LYS A 72 8.54 3.96 24.69
C LYS A 72 7.01 3.89 24.60
N GLY A 73 6.48 2.70 24.57
CA GLY A 73 5.05 2.42 24.47
C GLY A 73 4.78 0.98 24.88
N ASP A 74 3.51 0.60 24.81
CA ASP A 74 3.06 -0.75 25.15
C ASP A 74 3.20 -1.75 23.98
N ALA A 75 3.80 -1.33 22.86
CA ALA A 75 4.05 -2.18 21.70
C ALA A 75 5.50 -2.67 21.67
N THR A 76 5.70 -3.94 21.33
CA THR A 76 7.02 -4.56 21.18
C THR A 76 7.05 -5.49 19.98
N PHE A 77 8.23 -5.70 19.40
CA PHE A 77 8.37 -6.63 18.28
C PHE A 77 8.66 -8.05 18.77
N LYS A 78 8.09 -9.03 18.06
CA LYS A 78 8.34 -10.45 18.19
C LYS A 78 8.81 -11.01 16.86
N ALA A 79 9.90 -11.74 16.87
CA ALA A 79 10.32 -12.52 15.72
C ALA A 79 9.51 -13.81 15.67
N SER A 80 9.20 -14.25 14.44
CA SER A 80 8.51 -15.50 14.16
C SER A 80 9.14 -16.18 12.96
N TYR A 81 9.07 -17.51 12.90
CA TYR A 81 9.39 -18.27 11.71
C TYR A 81 8.49 -19.49 11.58
N GLY A 82 8.03 -19.78 10.37
CA GLY A 82 7.22 -20.94 10.06
C GLY A 82 6.23 -21.32 11.15
N LYS A 83 6.40 -22.53 11.71
CA LYS A 83 5.58 -23.08 12.81
C LYS A 83 6.19 -22.85 14.19
N TYR A 84 6.94 -21.78 14.41
CA TYR A 84 7.46 -21.48 15.74
C TYR A 84 6.33 -21.33 16.74
N TYR A 85 5.37 -20.48 16.46
CA TYR A 85 4.12 -20.38 17.20
C TYR A 85 3.10 -21.35 16.63
N GLU A 86 2.47 -22.13 17.50
CA GLU A 86 1.40 -23.07 17.19
C GLU A 86 0.35 -23.05 18.28
N LYS A 87 -0.87 -23.43 17.97
CA LYS A 87 -1.97 -23.47 18.94
C LYS A 87 -1.60 -24.22 20.19
N GLY A 88 -1.64 -23.51 21.33
CA GLY A 88 -1.34 -24.08 22.65
C GLY A 88 0.14 -24.39 22.89
N SER A 89 1.06 -24.02 22.00
CA SER A 89 2.50 -24.13 22.26
C SER A 89 2.91 -23.22 23.41
N THR A 90 3.80 -23.72 24.29
CA THR A 90 4.38 -22.92 25.37
C THR A 90 5.80 -22.49 25.03
N LYS A 91 6.31 -21.44 25.70
CA LYS A 91 7.70 -21.00 25.51
C LYS A 91 8.72 -22.14 25.68
N ALA A 92 8.49 -23.03 26.65
CA ALA A 92 9.34 -24.20 26.85
C ALA A 92 9.30 -25.18 25.65
N SER A 93 8.10 -25.45 25.10
CA SER A 93 7.95 -26.31 23.94
C SER A 93 8.51 -25.68 22.66
N ARG A 94 8.36 -24.37 22.48
CA ARG A 94 8.94 -23.64 21.34
C ARG A 94 10.46 -23.67 21.39
N LYS A 95 11.05 -23.45 22.55
CA LYS A 95 12.51 -23.54 22.74
C LYS A 95 13.07 -24.92 22.40
N ALA A 96 12.32 -25.98 22.69
CA ALA A 96 12.73 -27.35 22.36
C ALA A 96 12.64 -27.69 20.87
N LYS A 97 11.91 -26.88 20.07
CA LYS A 97 11.69 -27.08 18.64
C LYS A 97 12.66 -26.27 17.75
N ALA A 98 13.68 -25.63 18.31
CA ALA A 98 14.62 -24.85 17.52
C ALA A 98 15.14 -25.68 16.34
N SER A 99 14.88 -25.21 15.13
CA SER A 99 15.24 -25.91 13.90
C SER A 99 16.75 -25.85 13.67
N ASN A 100 17.30 -26.93 13.10
CA ASN A 100 18.66 -26.89 12.59
C ASN A 100 18.69 -26.31 11.17
N TRP A 101 19.76 -25.61 10.82
CA TRP A 101 19.96 -25.02 9.49
C TRP A 101 19.92 -26.00 8.33
N ASN A 102 20.14 -27.28 8.58
CA ASN A 102 20.10 -28.33 7.57
C ASN A 102 18.72 -28.97 7.40
N ASP A 103 17.74 -28.58 8.22
CA ASP A 103 16.39 -29.12 8.14
C ASP A 103 15.52 -28.30 7.17
N ASN A 104 14.43 -28.90 6.69
CA ASN A 104 13.40 -28.16 5.96
C ASN A 104 12.62 -27.30 6.93
N TRP A 105 12.62 -25.99 6.67
CA TRP A 105 11.86 -25.01 7.43
C TRP A 105 10.44 -24.90 6.89
N ASN A 106 9.47 -24.89 7.79
CA ASN A 106 8.09 -24.65 7.40
C ASN A 106 7.93 -23.17 7.04
N MET A 107 7.45 -22.91 5.83
CA MET A 107 7.08 -21.56 5.40
C MET A 107 5.59 -21.33 5.65
N MET A 108 5.25 -20.15 6.11
CA MET A 108 3.87 -19.69 6.30
C MET A 108 3.74 -18.25 5.79
N THR A 109 2.54 -17.82 5.43
CA THR A 109 2.30 -16.41 5.15
C THR A 109 2.52 -15.58 6.42
N THR A 110 2.88 -14.32 6.28
CA THR A 110 3.09 -13.39 7.40
C THR A 110 1.84 -13.30 8.28
N THR A 111 0.66 -13.19 7.64
CA THR A 111 -0.62 -13.14 8.36
C THR A 111 -0.92 -14.44 9.09
N ALA A 112 -0.56 -15.61 8.53
CA ALA A 112 -0.72 -16.89 9.21
C ALA A 112 0.24 -17.04 10.40
N GLN A 113 1.47 -16.51 10.33
CA GLN A 113 2.41 -16.47 11.46
C GLN A 113 1.86 -15.57 12.58
N ALA A 114 1.27 -14.42 12.24
CA ALA A 114 0.59 -13.55 13.20
C ALA A 114 -0.60 -14.26 13.89
N ALA A 115 -1.46 -14.92 13.11
CA ALA A 115 -2.58 -15.69 13.65
C ALA A 115 -2.12 -16.85 14.54
N ALA A 116 -1.00 -17.49 14.20
CA ALA A 116 -0.41 -18.55 15.03
C ALA A 116 0.09 -18.03 16.38
N TYR A 117 0.64 -16.81 16.43
CA TYR A 117 1.01 -16.15 17.68
C TYR A 117 -0.21 -15.94 18.58
N GLU A 118 -1.31 -15.43 18.05
CA GLU A 118 -2.55 -15.12 18.79
C GLU A 118 -3.18 -16.36 19.45
N VAL A 119 -2.93 -17.56 18.92
CA VAL A 119 -3.48 -18.82 19.47
C VAL A 119 -2.45 -19.71 20.18
N ALA A 120 -1.21 -19.28 20.24
CA ALA A 120 -0.17 -19.95 21.02
C ALA A 120 -0.45 -19.84 22.52
N GLY A 121 0.04 -20.78 23.31
CA GLY A 121 -0.02 -20.68 24.77
C GLY A 121 1.07 -19.73 25.28
N ASP A 122 0.83 -19.12 26.44
CA ASP A 122 1.74 -18.19 27.15
C ASP A 122 2.32 -17.04 26.29
N THR A 123 1.60 -16.62 25.25
CA THR A 123 1.82 -15.36 24.54
C THR A 123 1.01 -14.25 25.22
N GLU A 124 1.52 -13.04 25.18
CA GLU A 124 0.88 -11.86 25.75
C GLU A 124 0.60 -10.84 24.64
N GLY A 125 -0.43 -10.02 24.83
CA GLY A 125 -0.79 -8.95 23.92
C GLY A 125 -1.51 -9.42 22.67
N SER A 126 -1.72 -8.51 21.72
CA SER A 126 -2.38 -8.73 20.43
C SER A 126 -1.49 -8.25 19.29
N VAL A 127 -1.42 -9.02 18.21
CA VAL A 127 -0.67 -8.60 17.01
C VAL A 127 -1.42 -7.48 16.30
N VAL A 128 -0.81 -6.32 16.21
CA VAL A 128 -1.39 -5.12 15.58
C VAL A 128 -0.75 -4.75 14.24
N LEU A 129 0.45 -5.31 13.99
CA LEU A 129 1.14 -5.19 12.70
C LEU A 129 1.98 -6.45 12.47
N ALA A 130 2.06 -6.90 11.24
CA ALA A 130 2.91 -8.00 10.84
C ALA A 130 3.54 -7.72 9.47
N VAL A 131 4.83 -8.02 9.35
CA VAL A 131 5.60 -7.87 8.13
C VAL A 131 6.50 -9.08 7.92
N ASN A 132 6.82 -9.41 6.66
CA ASN A 132 7.77 -10.47 6.37
C ASN A 132 9.18 -10.08 6.82
N GLY A 133 9.99 -11.09 7.07
CA GLY A 133 11.37 -10.92 7.57
C GLY A 133 12.43 -10.96 6.47
N ASP A 134 13.47 -11.73 6.72
CA ASP A 134 14.66 -11.84 5.92
C ASP A 134 14.47 -12.70 4.65
N TYR A 135 15.46 -12.65 3.77
CA TYR A 135 15.61 -13.59 2.65
C TYR A 135 15.71 -15.04 3.15
N TYR A 136 15.33 -15.94 2.30
CA TYR A 136 15.37 -17.38 2.63
C TYR A 136 15.71 -18.23 1.40
N ASN A 137 16.22 -19.41 1.68
CA ASN A 137 16.46 -20.40 0.64
C ASN A 137 15.13 -21.00 0.18
N MET A 138 14.77 -20.75 -1.07
CA MET A 138 13.51 -21.21 -1.67
C MET A 138 13.35 -22.72 -1.69
N SER A 139 14.44 -23.51 -1.61
CA SER A 139 14.39 -24.97 -1.68
C SER A 139 14.04 -25.62 -0.34
N ASN A 140 14.39 -25.02 0.79
CA ASN A 140 14.17 -25.60 2.11
C ASN A 140 13.53 -24.65 3.13
N GLY A 141 13.24 -23.41 2.74
CA GLY A 141 12.62 -22.39 3.60
C GLY A 141 13.53 -21.81 4.68
N CYS A 142 14.81 -22.17 4.71
CA CYS A 142 15.75 -21.69 5.73
C CYS A 142 16.05 -20.21 5.53
N PRO A 143 15.91 -19.32 6.55
CA PRO A 143 16.32 -17.92 6.44
C PRO A 143 17.82 -17.83 6.17
N LEU A 144 18.26 -16.79 5.45
CA LEU A 144 19.68 -16.59 5.15
C LEU A 144 20.43 -15.97 6.34
N GLY A 145 19.76 -15.14 7.10
CA GLY A 145 20.28 -14.56 8.31
C GLY A 145 19.75 -15.20 9.60
N SER A 146 20.23 -14.74 10.73
CA SER A 146 19.78 -15.23 12.05
C SER A 146 18.37 -14.79 12.40
N VAL A 147 17.60 -15.68 13.02
CA VAL A 147 16.31 -15.38 13.64
C VAL A 147 16.38 -15.76 15.12
N ILE A 148 16.16 -14.78 16.01
CA ILE A 148 16.13 -15.00 17.47
C ILE A 148 14.72 -14.75 17.95
N CYS A 149 14.11 -15.76 18.54
CA CYS A 149 12.78 -15.71 19.12
C CYS A 149 12.84 -15.97 20.63
N GLU A 150 12.23 -15.09 21.44
CA GLU A 150 12.10 -15.23 22.89
C GLU A 150 13.45 -15.45 23.62
N GLY A 151 14.54 -14.85 23.12
CA GLY A 151 15.89 -14.99 23.66
C GLY A 151 16.51 -16.37 23.45
N ASN A 152 15.96 -17.18 22.56
CA ASN A 152 16.55 -18.47 22.18
C ASN A 152 17.83 -18.24 21.38
N THR A 153 18.67 -19.27 21.38
CA THR A 153 19.97 -19.23 20.70
C THR A 153 19.80 -18.83 19.24
N ASP A 154 20.68 -17.95 18.79
CA ASP A 154 20.85 -17.63 17.37
C ASP A 154 20.93 -18.92 16.53
N LEU A 155 20.13 -18.97 15.49
CA LEU A 155 19.98 -20.18 14.68
C LEU A 155 21.00 -20.26 13.53
N HIS A 156 21.73 -19.16 13.23
CA HIS A 156 22.76 -19.16 12.19
C HIS A 156 24.11 -18.68 12.74
N PRO A 157 25.01 -19.60 13.10
CA PRO A 157 26.28 -19.26 13.71
C PRO A 157 27.22 -18.46 12.78
N ASP A 158 27.11 -18.65 11.47
CA ASP A 158 27.97 -18.03 10.46
C ASP A 158 27.35 -16.81 9.78
N ASN A 159 26.28 -16.25 10.37
CA ASN A 159 25.59 -15.10 9.79
C ASN A 159 26.51 -13.87 9.67
N GLN A 160 26.55 -13.28 8.48
CA GLN A 160 27.27 -12.04 8.18
C GLN A 160 26.33 -10.85 7.92
N GLU A 161 25.03 -11.02 8.13
CA GLU A 161 24.03 -10.01 7.85
C GLU A 161 23.74 -9.11 9.05
N PRO A 162 23.50 -7.79 8.84
CA PRO A 162 23.01 -6.91 9.88
C PRO A 162 21.63 -7.36 10.37
N TYR A 163 21.25 -6.96 11.56
CA TYR A 163 20.00 -7.39 12.17
C TYR A 163 19.30 -6.26 12.92
N PHE A 164 17.97 -6.27 12.88
CA PHE A 164 17.11 -5.54 13.80
C PHE A 164 16.84 -6.41 15.02
N ALA A 165 16.90 -5.82 16.21
CA ALA A 165 16.64 -6.53 17.46
C ALA A 165 15.86 -5.73 18.48
N VAL A 166 15.09 -6.47 19.28
CA VAL A 166 14.60 -6.05 20.59
C VAL A 166 15.54 -6.60 21.65
N LEU A 167 16.11 -5.73 22.46
CA LEU A 167 17.00 -6.13 23.54
C LEU A 167 16.19 -6.57 24.77
N LYS A 168 16.86 -7.25 25.73
CA LYS A 168 16.24 -7.71 26.99
C LYS A 168 15.73 -6.57 27.87
N ASP A 169 16.22 -5.35 27.67
CA ASP A 169 15.72 -4.13 28.33
C ASP A 169 14.56 -3.47 27.60
N GLY A 170 14.10 -4.04 26.47
CA GLY A 170 13.01 -3.56 25.66
C GLY A 170 13.40 -2.53 24.59
N SER A 171 14.67 -2.11 24.51
CA SER A 171 15.12 -1.17 23.50
C SER A 171 15.22 -1.80 22.11
N PHE A 172 15.06 -0.97 21.08
CA PHE A 172 15.18 -1.37 19.68
C PHE A 172 16.54 -0.93 19.13
N VAL A 173 17.23 -1.83 18.44
CA VAL A 173 18.55 -1.54 17.84
C VAL A 173 18.69 -2.19 16.47
N ILE A 174 19.54 -1.59 15.62
CA ILE A 174 20.06 -2.22 14.42
C ILE A 174 21.57 -2.36 14.59
N ARG A 175 22.09 -3.59 14.45
CA ARG A 175 23.48 -3.93 14.67
C ARG A 175 24.07 -4.68 13.48
N ASP A 176 25.39 -4.58 13.33
CA ASP A 176 26.12 -5.40 12.36
C ASP A 176 26.29 -6.84 12.87
N ALA A 177 26.55 -7.78 11.98
CA ALA A 177 26.59 -9.21 12.27
C ALA A 177 27.58 -9.62 13.36
N ASP A 178 28.71 -8.93 13.45
CA ASP A 178 29.82 -9.18 14.39
C ASP A 178 29.53 -8.74 15.83
N VAL A 179 28.43 -8.00 16.06
CA VAL A 179 28.05 -7.56 17.41
C VAL A 179 27.45 -8.75 18.17
N PRO A 180 27.95 -9.05 19.40
CA PRO A 180 27.41 -10.14 20.21
C PRO A 180 25.90 -10.00 20.49
N LYS A 181 25.18 -11.13 20.41
CA LYS A 181 23.71 -11.19 20.55
C LYS A 181 23.26 -11.62 21.96
N THR A 182 24.13 -11.55 22.97
CA THR A 182 23.86 -12.06 24.34
C THR A 182 22.77 -11.30 25.11
N ASP A 183 22.51 -10.06 24.74
CA ASP A 183 21.46 -9.18 25.27
C ASP A 183 20.19 -9.12 24.39
N VAL A 184 20.14 -9.89 23.30
CA VAL A 184 19.02 -9.91 22.36
C VAL A 184 17.88 -10.78 22.88
N GLN A 185 16.65 -10.29 22.76
CA GLN A 185 15.41 -10.99 23.07
C GLN A 185 14.72 -11.48 21.79
N GLU A 186 14.62 -10.62 20.79
CA GLU A 186 14.03 -10.91 19.48
C GLU A 186 14.96 -10.33 18.40
N ALA A 187 15.15 -11.03 17.28
CA ALA A 187 15.86 -10.47 16.14
C ALA A 187 15.45 -11.10 14.83
N ILE A 188 15.53 -10.29 13.78
CA ILE A 188 15.55 -10.74 12.39
C ILE A 188 16.71 -10.07 11.66
N CYS A 189 17.33 -10.76 10.72
CA CYS A 189 18.34 -10.21 9.85
C CYS A 189 17.72 -9.58 8.60
N GLY A 190 18.55 -8.92 7.84
CA GLY A 190 18.26 -8.43 6.51
C GLY A 190 19.55 -8.30 5.72
N PRO A 191 19.53 -8.61 4.41
CA PRO A 191 20.76 -8.82 3.62
C PRO A 191 21.61 -7.55 3.46
N PHE A 192 21.03 -6.37 3.66
CA PHE A 192 21.72 -5.12 3.41
C PHE A 192 21.51 -4.09 4.52
N ARG A 193 22.60 -3.44 4.94
CA ARG A 193 22.52 -2.19 5.68
C ARG A 193 22.15 -1.07 4.70
N LEU A 194 21.10 -0.31 4.99
CA LEU A 194 20.68 0.83 4.16
C LEU A 194 21.25 2.15 4.69
N ILE A 195 21.16 2.34 6.01
CA ILE A 195 21.64 3.54 6.70
C ILE A 195 22.43 3.10 7.93
N LYS A 196 23.56 3.77 8.19
CA LYS A 196 24.36 3.60 9.39
C LYS A 196 24.82 4.97 9.89
N ASP A 197 24.59 5.27 11.17
CA ASP A 197 24.97 6.54 11.80
C ASP A 197 24.53 7.78 10.98
N GLY A 198 23.31 7.74 10.43
CA GLY A 198 22.73 8.79 9.59
C GLY A 198 23.30 8.89 8.17
N ARG A 199 24.13 7.95 7.73
CA ARG A 199 24.70 7.91 6.38
C ARG A 199 24.14 6.76 5.58
N ILE A 200 23.71 7.05 4.35
CA ILE A 200 23.33 6.02 3.38
C ILE A 200 24.60 5.26 2.99
N MET A 201 24.52 3.93 2.91
CA MET A 201 25.64 3.07 2.56
C MET A 201 26.07 3.29 1.11
N GLU A 202 27.38 3.49 0.88
CA GLU A 202 27.92 3.86 -0.44
C GLU A 202 27.70 2.77 -1.50
N GLU A 203 27.74 1.51 -1.13
CA GLU A 203 27.49 0.37 -2.02
C GLU A 203 26.12 0.39 -2.68
N LEU A 204 25.13 1.07 -2.10
CA LEU A 204 23.78 1.19 -2.67
C LEU A 204 23.74 2.12 -3.89
N PHE A 205 24.71 3.03 -4.05
CA PHE A 205 24.79 3.88 -5.24
C PHE A 205 25.14 3.12 -6.51
N TYR A 206 25.85 1.99 -6.36
CA TYR A 206 26.31 1.16 -7.47
C TYR A 206 25.60 -0.19 -7.53
N GLY A 207 24.65 -0.41 -6.62
CA GLY A 207 23.91 -1.65 -6.48
C GLY A 207 22.79 -1.82 -7.48
N ASP A 208 21.80 -2.66 -7.11
CA ASP A 208 20.64 -2.96 -7.95
C ASP A 208 19.79 -1.70 -8.19
N ALA A 209 19.88 -1.18 -9.42
CA ALA A 209 19.09 -0.04 -9.90
C ALA A 209 17.65 -0.43 -10.31
N THR A 210 17.26 -1.70 -10.16
CA THR A 210 15.93 -2.17 -10.55
C THR A 210 14.88 -1.68 -9.58
N ALA A 211 13.88 -0.98 -10.07
CA ALA A 211 12.68 -0.64 -9.30
C ALA A 211 11.84 -1.90 -9.07
N MET A 212 11.55 -2.21 -7.80
CA MET A 212 10.74 -3.37 -7.42
C MET A 212 10.10 -3.15 -6.05
N PRO A 213 9.19 -4.03 -5.58
CA PRO A 213 8.71 -3.96 -4.20
C PRO A 213 9.87 -4.01 -3.22
N ARG A 214 9.89 -3.09 -2.26
CA ARG A 214 10.97 -2.97 -1.27
C ARG A 214 10.39 -2.97 0.14
N HIS A 215 11.11 -3.64 1.04
CA HIS A 215 10.73 -3.71 2.43
C HIS A 215 11.93 -3.38 3.33
N SER A 216 11.70 -2.63 4.40
CA SER A 216 12.78 -2.13 5.25
C SER A 216 12.28 -1.77 6.64
N ILE A 217 13.23 -1.76 7.58
CA ILE A 217 13.03 -1.28 8.94
C ILE A 217 14.15 -0.31 9.30
N GLY A 218 13.78 0.85 9.87
CA GLY A 218 14.72 1.88 10.30
C GLY A 218 14.45 2.34 11.72
N ILE A 219 15.44 2.95 12.35
CA ILE A 219 15.37 3.53 13.69
C ILE A 219 15.74 5.01 13.59
N LYS A 220 14.93 5.87 14.22
CA LYS A 220 15.16 7.30 14.36
C LYS A 220 16.10 7.59 15.54
N GLU A 221 16.65 8.81 15.61
CA GLU A 221 17.54 9.23 16.70
C GLU A 221 16.90 9.11 18.09
N ASN A 222 15.57 9.30 18.19
CA ASN A 222 14.83 9.15 19.46
C ASN A 222 14.47 7.69 19.78
N GLY A 223 14.89 6.72 18.95
CA GLY A 223 14.64 5.30 19.09
C GLY A 223 13.33 4.81 18.49
N ASP A 224 12.48 5.69 17.94
CA ASP A 224 11.26 5.27 17.24
C ASP A 224 11.61 4.43 16.02
N VAL A 225 10.82 3.38 15.79
CA VAL A 225 11.00 2.47 14.66
C VAL A 225 10.09 2.88 13.51
N VAL A 226 10.63 2.87 12.30
CA VAL A 226 9.89 3.05 11.06
C VAL A 226 9.98 1.75 10.26
N ILE A 227 8.84 1.17 9.93
CA ILE A 227 8.72 0.10 8.94
C ILE A 227 8.23 0.74 7.65
N CYS A 228 8.84 0.39 6.54
CA CYS A 228 8.47 0.91 5.22
C CYS A 228 8.44 -0.23 4.20
N GLU A 229 7.27 -0.43 3.61
CA GLU A 229 7.07 -1.24 2.43
C GLU A 229 6.74 -0.32 1.26
N ILE A 230 7.32 -0.57 0.09
CA ILE A 230 7.00 0.12 -1.17
C ILE A 230 6.49 -0.91 -2.17
N ASP A 231 5.25 -0.79 -2.58
CA ASP A 231 4.65 -1.59 -3.65
C ASP A 231 5.44 -1.46 -4.95
N GLY A 232 5.47 -2.49 -5.77
CA GLY A 232 6.18 -2.42 -7.04
C GLY A 232 5.75 -3.48 -8.05
N ARG A 233 6.36 -3.42 -9.27
CA ARG A 233 6.05 -4.32 -10.40
C ARG A 233 4.58 -4.24 -10.85
N GLN A 234 3.93 -3.10 -10.63
CA GLN A 234 2.52 -2.87 -10.93
C GLN A 234 2.35 -1.47 -11.52
N GLU A 235 1.33 -1.28 -12.36
CA GLU A 235 1.00 0.01 -12.96
C GLU A 235 0.77 1.10 -11.90
N LYS A 236 0.08 0.74 -10.81
CA LYS A 236 -0.19 1.67 -9.70
C LYS A 236 1.02 1.97 -8.83
N SER A 237 2.09 1.18 -8.92
CA SER A 237 3.37 1.41 -8.25
C SER A 237 4.49 0.62 -8.93
N VAL A 238 5.46 1.34 -9.50
CA VAL A 238 6.60 0.69 -10.17
C VAL A 238 7.61 0.12 -9.17
N GLY A 239 7.66 0.68 -7.95
CA GLY A 239 8.59 0.29 -6.90
C GLY A 239 9.73 1.30 -6.71
N ALA A 240 10.77 0.84 -6.03
CA ALA A 240 11.95 1.63 -5.70
C ALA A 240 13.24 0.84 -5.87
N THR A 241 14.37 1.54 -6.10
CA THR A 241 15.70 0.97 -5.96
C THR A 241 16.10 0.90 -4.48
N LEU A 242 17.19 0.19 -4.16
CA LEU A 242 17.72 0.15 -2.79
C LEU A 242 18.18 1.54 -2.31
N TYR A 243 18.76 2.33 -3.19
CA TYR A 243 19.16 3.70 -2.87
C TYR A 243 17.95 4.59 -2.57
N GLN A 244 16.90 4.51 -3.40
CA GLN A 244 15.68 5.30 -3.23
C GLN A 244 14.98 5.02 -1.89
N ILE A 245 14.84 3.74 -1.48
CA ILE A 245 14.23 3.43 -0.18
C ILE A 245 15.13 3.88 0.98
N ALA A 246 16.46 3.76 0.87
CA ALA A 246 17.40 4.25 1.88
C ALA A 246 17.29 5.78 2.03
N LYS A 247 17.23 6.50 0.92
CA LYS A 247 17.04 7.95 0.90
C LYS A 247 15.71 8.34 1.52
N TYR A 248 14.65 7.64 1.16
CA TYR A 248 13.30 7.89 1.70
C TYR A 248 13.25 7.69 3.21
N LEU A 249 13.83 6.60 3.74
CA LEU A 249 13.92 6.37 5.19
C LEU A 249 14.74 7.46 5.90
N LYS A 250 15.83 7.91 5.29
CA LYS A 250 16.62 9.02 5.83
C LYS A 250 15.80 10.31 5.91
N ASP A 251 15.01 10.61 4.89
CA ASP A 251 14.11 11.77 4.86
C ASP A 251 12.97 11.63 5.91
N GLN A 252 12.61 10.39 6.31
CA GLN A 252 11.73 10.14 7.46
C GLN A 252 12.42 10.28 8.82
N GLY A 253 13.73 10.60 8.85
CA GLY A 253 14.51 10.82 10.06
C GLY A 253 15.20 9.56 10.63
N CYS A 254 15.27 8.47 9.86
CA CYS A 254 16.01 7.28 10.28
C CYS A 254 17.51 7.54 10.26
N VAL A 255 18.19 7.14 11.33
CA VAL A 255 19.66 7.18 11.47
C VAL A 255 20.31 5.81 11.26
N ASP A 256 19.52 4.75 11.44
CA ASP A 256 19.90 3.38 11.14
C ASP A 256 18.77 2.69 10.38
N ALA A 257 19.11 1.85 9.38
CA ALA A 257 18.11 1.06 8.65
C ALA A 257 18.74 -0.18 8.01
N ILE A 258 17.94 -1.26 7.90
CA ILE A 258 18.24 -2.46 7.13
C ILE A 258 17.14 -2.74 6.11
N TYR A 259 17.52 -3.43 5.05
CA TYR A 259 16.61 -3.99 4.08
C TYR A 259 16.10 -5.33 4.56
N LEU A 260 14.82 -5.63 4.29
CA LEU A 260 14.18 -6.94 4.52
C LEU A 260 13.84 -7.58 3.17
N ASP A 261 13.28 -8.78 3.15
CA ASP A 261 12.91 -9.44 1.90
C ASP A 261 11.80 -8.64 1.18
N GLY A 262 12.08 -8.26 -0.06
CA GLY A 262 11.19 -7.50 -0.92
C GLY A 262 10.55 -8.37 -2.00
N GLY A 263 10.29 -7.76 -3.18
CA GLY A 263 9.69 -8.46 -4.31
C GLY A 263 8.33 -9.05 -3.96
N GLY A 264 8.09 -10.30 -4.37
CA GLY A 264 6.82 -11.01 -4.11
C GLY A 264 6.60 -11.40 -2.64
N SER A 265 7.64 -11.34 -1.80
CA SER A 265 7.54 -11.62 -0.36
C SER A 265 7.02 -10.43 0.44
N ALA A 266 7.11 -9.19 -0.12
CA ALA A 266 6.74 -7.98 0.60
C ALA A 266 5.28 -8.02 1.06
N THR A 267 5.10 -8.04 2.38
CA THR A 267 3.80 -8.07 3.04
C THR A 267 3.80 -7.07 4.20
N PHE A 268 2.83 -6.18 4.18
CA PHE A 268 2.59 -5.20 5.24
C PHE A 268 1.13 -5.31 5.69
N ALA A 269 0.88 -5.86 6.86
CA ALA A 269 -0.44 -6.09 7.38
C ALA A 269 -0.63 -5.36 8.71
N THR A 270 -1.77 -4.66 8.89
CA THR A 270 -2.09 -3.90 10.09
C THR A 270 -3.50 -4.18 10.57
N LYS A 271 -3.70 -4.01 11.88
CA LYS A 271 -4.99 -3.95 12.54
C LYS A 271 -5.26 -2.49 12.88
N ARG A 272 -5.98 -1.78 11.99
CA ARG A 272 -6.34 -0.37 12.22
C ARG A 272 -7.27 -0.25 13.42
N GLU A 273 -7.25 0.90 14.09
CA GLU A 273 -8.07 1.17 15.27
C GLU A 273 -9.54 0.79 15.08
N GLY A 274 -10.16 0.26 16.10
CA GLY A 274 -11.56 -0.19 16.10
C GLY A 274 -11.82 -1.44 15.26
N THR A 275 -10.79 -2.08 14.66
CA THR A 275 -10.93 -3.34 13.92
C THR A 275 -10.30 -4.50 14.68
N ASP A 276 -10.86 -5.70 14.52
CA ASP A 276 -10.37 -6.92 15.18
C ASP A 276 -9.53 -7.80 14.23
N GLU A 277 -9.44 -7.43 12.94
CA GLU A 277 -8.74 -8.21 11.92
C GLU A 277 -7.46 -7.54 11.46
N LEU A 278 -6.39 -8.33 11.38
CA LEU A 278 -5.16 -7.96 10.69
C LEU A 278 -5.39 -8.07 9.18
N LYS A 279 -5.24 -6.96 8.45
CA LYS A 279 -5.43 -6.90 6.99
C LYS A 279 -4.17 -6.47 6.29
N ILE A 280 -3.90 -7.09 5.13
CA ILE A 280 -2.83 -6.67 4.22
C ILE A 280 -3.22 -5.31 3.65
N GLN A 281 -2.34 -4.32 3.80
CA GLN A 281 -2.54 -2.96 3.35
C GLN A 281 -1.81 -2.67 2.02
N ASN A 282 -0.70 -3.36 1.78
CA ASN A 282 0.05 -3.27 0.54
C ASN A 282 -0.57 -4.14 -0.56
N SER A 283 -0.03 -4.05 -1.78
CA SER A 283 -0.44 -4.85 -2.92
C SER A 283 0.67 -5.83 -3.30
N PRO A 284 0.62 -7.09 -2.81
CA PRO A 284 1.63 -8.08 -3.14
C PRO A 284 1.79 -8.28 -4.65
N SER A 285 3.03 -8.17 -5.15
CA SER A 285 3.30 -8.24 -6.60
C SER A 285 3.05 -9.62 -7.22
N ASP A 286 2.92 -10.66 -6.41
CA ASP A 286 2.51 -12.01 -6.84
C ASP A 286 0.98 -12.17 -6.97
N GLY A 287 0.21 -11.11 -6.71
CA GLY A 287 -1.25 -11.13 -6.71
C GLY A 287 -1.87 -11.66 -5.40
N SER A 288 -1.08 -12.27 -4.54
CA SER A 288 -1.45 -12.75 -3.19
C SER A 288 -0.24 -12.81 -2.29
N GLU A 289 -0.47 -12.88 -0.98
CA GLU A 289 0.58 -13.05 0.01
C GLU A 289 1.37 -14.34 -0.22
N ARG A 290 2.70 -14.24 -0.25
CA ARG A 290 3.60 -15.39 -0.38
C ARG A 290 3.85 -16.05 0.97
N THR A 291 4.05 -17.38 0.97
CA THR A 291 4.63 -18.05 2.14
C THR A 291 6.10 -17.69 2.27
N VAL A 292 6.52 -17.29 3.46
CA VAL A 292 7.86 -16.82 3.80
C VAL A 292 8.43 -17.59 4.99
N SER A 293 9.74 -17.52 5.14
CA SER A 293 10.45 -18.20 6.23
C SER A 293 10.17 -17.56 7.58
N SER A 294 10.34 -16.25 7.68
CA SER A 294 10.26 -15.48 8.92
C SER A 294 9.37 -14.25 8.79
N ALA A 295 8.88 -13.78 9.92
CA ALA A 295 8.09 -12.58 10.05
C ALA A 295 8.49 -11.78 11.29
N LEU A 296 8.22 -10.49 11.26
CA LEU A 296 8.30 -9.60 12.40
C LEU A 296 6.88 -9.15 12.77
N LEU A 297 6.48 -9.44 14.00
CA LEU A 297 5.16 -9.16 14.54
C LEU A 297 5.26 -8.02 15.55
N LEU A 298 4.46 -6.98 15.42
CA LEU A 298 4.32 -5.96 16.45
C LEU A 298 3.16 -6.34 17.35
N VAL A 299 3.47 -6.57 18.61
CA VAL A 299 2.52 -6.99 19.63
C VAL A 299 2.25 -5.82 20.57
N TYR A 300 0.99 -5.48 20.76
CA TYR A 300 0.54 -4.47 21.70
C TYR A 300 0.08 -5.14 22.99
N ASN A 301 0.67 -4.71 24.12
CA ASN A 301 0.41 -5.24 25.46
C ASN A 301 -0.57 -4.37 26.25
N GLY A 302 -1.05 -3.27 25.70
CA GLY A 302 -2.08 -2.44 26.31
C GLY A 302 -3.40 -3.20 26.42
N SER A 303 -4.15 -2.92 27.46
CA SER A 303 -5.45 -3.56 27.70
C SER A 303 -6.57 -2.72 27.09
N SER A 304 -7.35 -3.31 26.19
CA SER A 304 -8.65 -2.77 25.80
C SER A 304 -9.62 -2.85 26.99
N ASP A 305 -10.27 -1.75 27.32
CA ASP A 305 -11.33 -1.73 28.34
C ASP A 305 -12.73 -1.77 27.71
N GLY A 306 -12.80 -1.79 26.36
CA GLY A 306 -14.02 -1.83 25.57
C GLY A 306 -14.94 -0.62 25.76
N LYS A 307 -14.45 0.45 26.43
CA LYS A 307 -15.23 1.66 26.64
C LYS A 307 -14.94 2.66 25.56
N PHE A 308 -15.99 3.21 25.00
CA PHE A 308 -15.90 4.23 23.99
C PHE A 308 -15.06 5.44 24.42
N ASP A 309 -14.05 5.78 23.63
CA ASP A 309 -13.22 6.98 23.75
C ASP A 309 -13.48 7.92 22.58
N HIS A 310 -13.41 7.41 21.36
CA HIS A 310 -13.64 8.17 20.13
C HIS A 310 -14.21 7.28 19.01
N ALA A 311 -14.57 7.92 17.87
CA ALA A 311 -15.00 7.21 16.68
C ALA A 311 -13.95 7.31 15.57
N SER A 312 -13.59 6.18 14.98
CA SER A 312 -12.85 6.12 13.72
C SER A 312 -13.83 6.21 12.55
N VAL A 313 -13.57 7.08 11.61
CA VAL A 313 -14.48 7.43 10.51
C VAL A 313 -13.86 7.16 9.15
N THR A 314 -14.59 6.49 8.27
CA THR A 314 -14.19 6.20 6.89
C THR A 314 -15.26 6.68 5.90
N PRO A 315 -14.92 6.97 4.61
CA PRO A 315 -13.61 6.93 3.97
C PRO A 315 -12.67 8.06 4.45
N VAL A 316 -11.36 7.90 4.23
CA VAL A 316 -10.32 8.87 4.62
C VAL A 316 -9.54 9.32 3.40
N ASN A 317 -9.48 10.61 3.14
CA ASN A 317 -8.70 11.22 2.06
C ASN A 317 -8.99 10.68 0.64
N GLU A 318 -10.13 10.07 0.41
CA GLU A 318 -10.57 9.68 -0.92
C GLU A 318 -11.06 10.90 -1.72
N VAL A 319 -11.04 10.78 -3.04
CA VAL A 319 -11.47 11.85 -3.94
C VAL A 319 -12.70 11.40 -4.71
N TYR A 320 -13.71 12.25 -4.79
CA TYR A 320 -14.98 11.99 -5.47
C TYR A 320 -15.32 13.11 -6.42
N THR A 321 -16.10 12.80 -7.47
CA THR A 321 -16.61 13.82 -8.40
C THR A 321 -17.73 14.65 -7.77
N PRO A 322 -17.97 15.89 -8.26
CA PRO A 322 -19.13 16.68 -7.87
C PRO A 322 -20.45 15.92 -8.12
N GLY A 323 -21.39 16.06 -7.19
CA GLY A 323 -22.67 15.36 -7.22
C GLY A 323 -22.60 13.89 -6.79
N SER A 324 -21.46 13.41 -6.29
CA SER A 324 -21.35 12.05 -5.76
C SER A 324 -22.05 11.88 -4.43
N ASP A 325 -22.61 10.68 -4.23
CA ASP A 325 -23.06 10.20 -2.92
C ASP A 325 -21.92 9.43 -2.24
N VAL A 326 -21.59 9.78 -1.00
CA VAL A 326 -20.53 9.14 -0.22
C VAL A 326 -21.11 8.64 1.10
N GLN A 327 -20.96 7.35 1.37
CA GLN A 327 -21.39 6.77 2.65
C GLN A 327 -20.26 6.83 3.66
N PHE A 328 -20.33 7.77 4.60
CA PHE A 328 -19.47 7.75 5.77
C PHE A 328 -19.93 6.67 6.75
N LYS A 329 -18.95 6.02 7.39
CA LYS A 329 -19.16 5.00 8.42
C LYS A 329 -18.31 5.32 9.63
N ALA A 330 -18.84 5.10 10.81
CA ALA A 330 -18.12 5.25 12.07
C ALA A 330 -18.08 3.91 12.81
N ILE A 331 -16.96 3.64 13.46
CA ILE A 331 -16.79 2.55 14.42
C ILE A 331 -16.29 3.14 15.73
N GLY A 332 -16.75 2.61 16.85
CA GLY A 332 -16.30 3.04 18.15
C GLY A 332 -14.94 2.45 18.50
N VAL A 333 -14.11 3.25 19.15
CA VAL A 333 -12.73 2.93 19.52
C VAL A 333 -12.55 3.25 21.00
N ASP A 334 -11.85 2.40 21.75
CA ASP A 334 -11.41 2.67 23.11
C ASP A 334 -10.05 3.39 23.13
N LYS A 335 -9.57 3.76 24.31
CA LYS A 335 -8.30 4.48 24.49
C LYS A 335 -7.08 3.72 23.98
N SER A 336 -7.15 2.41 23.89
CA SER A 336 -6.04 1.57 23.44
C SER A 336 -6.08 1.29 21.93
N GLY A 337 -7.10 1.77 21.20
CA GLY A 337 -7.31 1.49 19.78
C GLY A 337 -8.17 0.25 19.51
N GLY A 338 -8.64 -0.43 20.56
CA GLY A 338 -9.53 -1.57 20.46
C GLY A 338 -10.96 -1.19 20.08
N SER A 339 -11.73 -2.18 19.62
CA SER A 339 -13.15 -2.01 19.29
C SER A 339 -13.98 -1.66 20.54
N ALA A 340 -14.88 -0.69 20.41
CA ALA A 340 -15.84 -0.31 21.43
C ALA A 340 -17.22 -0.03 20.81
N PRO A 341 -18.34 -0.22 21.53
CA PRO A 341 -19.65 0.14 20.99
C PRO A 341 -19.78 1.65 20.83
N LEU A 342 -20.32 2.08 19.69
CA LEU A 342 -20.69 3.50 19.51
C LEU A 342 -21.81 3.89 20.48
N PRO A 343 -21.83 5.14 21.00
CA PRO A 343 -22.96 5.68 21.73
C PRO A 343 -24.26 5.64 20.92
N GLU A 344 -25.41 5.43 21.58
CA GLU A 344 -26.71 5.36 20.93
C GLU A 344 -27.18 6.71 20.34
N ASP A 345 -26.67 7.82 20.87
CA ASP A 345 -27.03 9.19 20.48
C ASP A 345 -26.18 9.75 19.32
N VAL A 346 -25.41 8.90 18.65
CA VAL A 346 -24.52 9.32 17.55
C VAL A 346 -25.33 9.93 16.41
N THR A 347 -24.90 11.12 15.98
CA THR A 347 -25.41 11.81 14.80
C THR A 347 -24.27 12.29 13.92
N TRP A 348 -24.60 12.63 12.67
CA TRP A 348 -23.65 13.13 11.69
C TRP A 348 -23.88 14.60 11.38
N GLN A 349 -22.81 15.33 11.17
CA GLN A 349 -22.85 16.67 10.63
C GLN A 349 -21.64 16.94 9.73
N LEU A 350 -21.72 18.02 8.94
CA LEU A 350 -20.55 18.55 8.25
C LEU A 350 -19.89 19.61 9.13
N SER A 351 -18.55 19.67 9.09
CA SER A 351 -17.83 20.80 9.67
C SER A 351 -18.33 22.11 9.07
N GLU A 352 -18.21 23.23 9.78
CA GLU A 352 -18.76 24.53 9.36
C GLU A 352 -18.28 24.93 7.95
N ASN A 353 -16.99 24.72 7.66
CA ASN A 353 -16.39 25.03 6.36
C ASN A 353 -16.87 24.10 5.22
N SER A 354 -17.43 22.95 5.56
CA SER A 354 -17.85 21.93 4.59
C SER A 354 -19.31 22.04 4.18
N LYS A 355 -20.16 22.73 4.96
CA LYS A 355 -21.61 22.85 4.73
C LYS A 355 -21.99 23.46 3.38
N GLN A 356 -21.10 24.27 2.81
CA GLN A 356 -21.31 24.88 1.50
C GLN A 356 -21.11 23.92 0.32
N TYR A 357 -20.51 22.75 0.54
CA TYR A 357 -20.12 21.80 -0.53
C TYR A 357 -21.06 20.61 -0.68
N GLY A 358 -22.06 20.49 0.18
CA GLY A 358 -23.04 19.42 0.11
C GLY A 358 -23.88 19.30 1.37
N THR A 359 -24.60 18.18 1.47
CA THR A 359 -25.46 17.85 2.61
C THR A 359 -25.11 16.48 3.16
N ILE A 360 -25.28 16.27 4.45
CA ILE A 360 -25.13 14.96 5.09
C ILE A 360 -26.42 14.58 5.83
N ASP A 361 -26.83 13.35 5.71
CA ASP A 361 -27.93 12.81 6.49
C ASP A 361 -27.47 12.56 7.94
N GLU A 362 -28.12 13.20 8.89
CA GLU A 362 -27.73 13.20 10.30
C GLU A 362 -27.77 11.80 10.95
N LYS A 363 -28.55 10.87 10.42
CA LYS A 363 -28.74 9.52 10.97
C LYS A 363 -27.85 8.48 10.31
N THR A 364 -27.70 8.60 9.00
CA THR A 364 -27.05 7.56 8.20
C THR A 364 -25.61 7.87 7.84
N GLY A 365 -25.19 9.15 7.92
CA GLY A 365 -23.87 9.59 7.46
C GLY A 365 -23.73 9.59 5.94
N LYS A 366 -24.83 9.52 5.20
CA LYS A 366 -24.82 9.66 3.75
C LYS A 366 -24.61 11.13 3.37
N PHE A 367 -23.48 11.42 2.76
CA PHE A 367 -23.14 12.72 2.21
C PHE A 367 -23.47 12.77 0.73
N THR A 368 -24.06 13.88 0.28
CA THR A 368 -24.30 14.18 -1.14
C THR A 368 -23.57 15.49 -1.48
N ALA A 369 -22.61 15.42 -2.39
CA ALA A 369 -21.87 16.58 -2.86
C ALA A 369 -22.71 17.46 -3.78
N ASN A 370 -22.46 18.78 -3.76
CA ASN A 370 -23.04 19.70 -4.74
C ASN A 370 -22.52 19.37 -6.16
N GLU A 371 -23.36 19.59 -7.18
CA GLU A 371 -23.05 19.34 -8.61
C GLU A 371 -22.00 20.33 -9.19
N THR A 372 -21.85 21.49 -8.57
CA THR A 372 -21.11 22.64 -9.12
C THR A 372 -19.78 22.88 -8.41
N ALA A 373 -18.85 21.92 -8.46
CA ALA A 373 -17.48 22.19 -8.02
C ALA A 373 -16.61 22.51 -9.25
N THR A 374 -15.95 23.66 -9.25
CA THR A 374 -14.98 24.08 -10.28
C THR A 374 -13.53 23.92 -9.82
N GLU A 375 -13.33 23.79 -8.51
CA GLU A 375 -12.04 23.60 -7.86
C GLU A 375 -12.14 22.45 -6.85
N GLU A 376 -11.00 21.90 -6.45
CA GLU A 376 -10.97 20.88 -5.42
C GLU A 376 -11.34 21.46 -4.05
N HIS A 377 -12.27 20.82 -3.36
CA HIS A 377 -12.71 21.18 -2.01
C HIS A 377 -12.56 20.01 -1.06
N THR A 378 -12.10 20.30 0.15
CA THR A 378 -12.10 19.32 1.25
C THR A 378 -13.42 19.37 1.99
N VAL A 379 -14.05 18.22 2.16
CA VAL A 379 -15.28 18.03 2.92
C VAL A 379 -14.97 17.17 4.14
N THR A 380 -15.28 17.68 5.34
CA THR A 380 -15.10 16.97 6.60
C THR A 380 -16.46 16.62 7.17
N ALA A 381 -16.70 15.31 7.34
CA ALA A 381 -17.83 14.77 8.06
C ALA A 381 -17.43 14.49 9.52
N GLU A 382 -18.28 14.88 10.43
CA GLU A 382 -18.10 14.78 11.88
C GLU A 382 -19.16 13.86 12.48
N VAL A 383 -18.75 13.02 13.42
CA VAL A 383 -19.61 12.20 14.28
C VAL A 383 -19.77 12.92 15.61
N VAL A 384 -20.99 13.13 16.03
CA VAL A 384 -21.33 13.87 17.24
C VAL A 384 -22.06 12.96 18.22
N SER A 385 -21.65 12.97 19.47
CA SER A 385 -22.37 12.37 20.60
C SER A 385 -22.38 13.32 21.78
N ASN A 386 -23.50 13.46 22.48
CA ASN A 386 -23.69 14.40 23.59
C ASN A 386 -23.25 15.84 23.23
N GLY A 387 -23.51 16.28 22.01
CA GLY A 387 -23.18 17.61 21.49
C GLY A 387 -21.68 17.87 21.28
N LYS A 388 -20.83 16.84 21.31
CA LYS A 388 -19.38 16.93 21.07
C LYS A 388 -19.00 16.12 19.84
N VAL A 389 -18.08 16.65 19.03
CA VAL A 389 -17.44 15.88 17.96
C VAL A 389 -16.57 14.80 18.60
N VAL A 390 -16.89 13.53 18.32
CA VAL A 390 -16.20 12.35 18.84
C VAL A 390 -15.40 11.62 17.78
N GLY A 391 -15.53 11.99 16.52
CA GLY A 391 -14.76 11.48 15.40
C GLY A 391 -15.01 12.30 14.13
N GLN A 392 -14.07 12.27 13.20
CA GLN A 392 -14.21 12.97 11.92
C GLN A 392 -13.37 12.33 10.83
N SER A 393 -13.77 12.54 9.59
CA SER A 393 -12.97 12.19 8.42
C SER A 393 -13.17 13.20 7.31
N SER A 394 -12.16 13.33 6.46
CA SER A 394 -12.19 14.26 5.33
C SER A 394 -12.02 13.51 4.01
N ILE A 395 -12.75 13.97 3.00
CA ILE A 395 -12.63 13.56 1.60
C ILE A 395 -12.41 14.82 0.74
N SER A 396 -12.03 14.64 -0.52
CA SER A 396 -11.96 15.71 -1.51
C SER A 396 -13.08 15.57 -2.53
N ILE A 397 -13.67 16.69 -2.95
CA ILE A 397 -14.52 16.77 -4.13
C ILE A 397 -13.72 17.48 -5.22
N ALA A 398 -13.53 16.84 -6.36
CA ALA A 398 -12.71 17.35 -7.46
C ALA A 398 -13.20 16.85 -8.82
N THR A 399 -12.86 17.57 -9.89
CA THR A 399 -13.08 17.12 -11.26
C THR A 399 -11.86 16.34 -11.78
N PRO A 400 -12.05 15.42 -12.75
CA PRO A 400 -10.94 14.76 -13.41
C PRO A 400 -9.99 15.75 -14.09
N ASP A 401 -8.70 15.50 -14.01
CA ASP A 401 -7.67 16.22 -14.75
C ASP A 401 -6.77 15.28 -15.58
N GLU A 402 -6.90 13.98 -15.40
CA GLU A 402 -6.17 12.98 -16.18
C GLU A 402 -6.99 11.69 -16.34
N PHE A 403 -6.92 11.10 -17.55
CA PHE A 403 -7.43 9.77 -17.86
C PHE A 403 -6.31 8.89 -18.37
N LYS A 404 -6.24 7.65 -17.90
CA LYS A 404 -5.34 6.62 -18.42
C LYS A 404 -6.11 5.34 -18.72
N PHE A 405 -5.79 4.71 -19.84
CA PHE A 405 -6.19 3.34 -20.09
C PHE A 405 -5.08 2.39 -19.66
N THR A 406 -5.43 1.24 -19.10
CA THR A 406 -4.47 0.18 -18.75
C THR A 406 -3.64 -0.26 -19.97
N ASN A 407 -4.25 -0.24 -21.14
CA ASN A 407 -3.62 -0.56 -22.42
C ASN A 407 -4.07 0.41 -23.51
N ASP A 408 -3.15 0.88 -24.33
CA ASP A 408 -3.44 1.76 -25.48
C ASP A 408 -4.17 1.03 -26.61
N ASN A 409 -4.07 -0.30 -26.65
CA ASN A 409 -4.72 -1.17 -27.63
C ASN A 409 -5.41 -2.33 -26.93
N ILE A 410 -6.71 -2.50 -27.18
CA ILE A 410 -7.54 -3.54 -26.61
C ILE A 410 -8.15 -4.38 -27.74
N ASN A 411 -8.05 -5.69 -27.63
CA ASN A 411 -8.71 -6.61 -28.56
C ASN A 411 -9.87 -7.32 -27.86
N LEU A 412 -11.05 -7.24 -28.47
CA LEU A 412 -12.28 -7.83 -27.96
C LEU A 412 -12.86 -8.83 -28.95
N ASP A 413 -13.43 -9.89 -28.43
CA ASP A 413 -14.28 -10.76 -29.23
C ASP A 413 -15.59 -10.03 -29.60
N TYR A 414 -16.26 -10.50 -30.67
CA TYR A 414 -17.59 -10.01 -31.01
C TYR A 414 -18.53 -10.15 -29.82
N GLU A 415 -19.41 -9.16 -29.64
CA GLU A 415 -20.37 -9.07 -28.54
C GLU A 415 -19.78 -9.02 -27.11
N ALA A 416 -18.43 -8.98 -26.99
CA ALA A 416 -17.79 -8.84 -25.69
C ALA A 416 -18.11 -7.49 -25.05
N LYS A 417 -18.17 -7.48 -23.72
CA LYS A 417 -18.34 -6.28 -22.90
C LYS A 417 -17.06 -5.97 -22.15
N SER A 418 -16.67 -4.71 -22.13
CA SER A 418 -15.46 -4.26 -21.44
C SER A 418 -15.63 -2.84 -20.90
N ASN A 419 -15.07 -2.58 -19.71
CA ASN A 419 -14.90 -1.23 -19.18
C ASN A 419 -13.65 -0.52 -19.73
N LEU A 420 -12.96 -1.13 -20.68
CA LEU A 420 -11.77 -0.62 -21.36
C LEU A 420 -10.56 -0.34 -20.43
N GLY A 421 -10.62 -0.72 -19.16
CA GLY A 421 -9.53 -0.50 -18.21
C GLY A 421 -9.21 0.99 -17.98
N ILE A 422 -10.24 1.84 -17.87
CA ILE A 422 -10.06 3.27 -17.63
C ILE A 422 -9.71 3.55 -16.16
N HIS A 423 -8.70 4.37 -15.94
CA HIS A 423 -8.35 4.98 -14.66
C HIS A 423 -8.59 6.48 -14.73
N VAL A 424 -9.20 7.03 -13.71
CA VAL A 424 -9.58 8.44 -13.62
C VAL A 424 -8.86 9.08 -12.45
N TYR A 425 -8.16 10.19 -12.73
CA TYR A 425 -7.34 10.86 -11.71
C TYR A 425 -7.73 12.33 -11.52
N SER A 426 -7.44 12.82 -10.32
CA SER A 426 -7.35 14.24 -10.01
C SER A 426 -6.09 14.52 -9.20
N LYS A 427 -5.19 15.33 -9.78
CA LYS A 427 -3.84 15.63 -9.23
C LYS A 427 -3.06 14.36 -8.86
N GLY A 428 -3.13 13.34 -9.74
CA GLY A 428 -2.46 12.06 -9.56
C GLY A 428 -3.08 11.13 -8.51
N ARG A 429 -4.28 11.45 -7.99
CA ARG A 429 -5.02 10.59 -7.05
C ARG A 429 -6.16 9.91 -7.77
N ASP A 430 -6.41 8.64 -7.45
CA ASP A 430 -7.59 7.93 -7.94
C ASP A 430 -8.86 8.72 -7.58
N LEU A 431 -9.72 8.91 -8.56
CA LEU A 431 -10.95 9.66 -8.45
C LEU A 431 -12.15 8.73 -8.57
N ASN A 432 -12.95 8.66 -7.52
CA ASN A 432 -14.23 7.98 -7.54
C ASN A 432 -15.23 8.82 -8.34
N TYR A 433 -15.76 8.27 -9.41
CA TYR A 433 -16.70 8.93 -10.30
C TYR A 433 -18.00 8.13 -10.45
N LYS A 434 -19.05 8.76 -10.94
CA LYS A 434 -20.35 8.12 -11.22
C LYS A 434 -20.60 8.02 -12.71
N THR A 435 -21.44 7.08 -13.11
CA THR A 435 -21.91 6.95 -14.49
C THR A 435 -22.43 8.30 -15.01
N GLY A 436 -21.95 8.73 -16.18
CA GLY A 436 -22.29 10.03 -16.78
C GLY A 436 -21.32 11.18 -16.41
N ASP A 437 -20.32 10.95 -15.57
CA ASP A 437 -19.23 11.90 -15.35
C ASP A 437 -18.21 11.87 -16.49
N LEU A 438 -18.16 10.73 -17.20
CA LEU A 438 -17.35 10.51 -18.38
C LEU A 438 -18.23 10.60 -19.63
N VAL A 439 -17.75 11.32 -20.64
CA VAL A 439 -18.39 11.44 -21.96
C VAL A 439 -17.60 10.62 -22.94
N TRP A 440 -18.24 9.61 -23.52
CA TRP A 440 -17.61 8.66 -24.43
C TRP A 440 -17.97 8.95 -25.89
N GLU A 441 -16.99 8.85 -26.76
CA GLU A 441 -17.15 8.95 -28.21
C GLU A 441 -16.51 7.73 -28.89
N VAL A 442 -17.26 7.06 -29.74
CA VAL A 442 -16.82 5.93 -30.57
C VAL A 442 -16.65 6.44 -31.99
N ALA A 443 -15.44 6.42 -32.53
CA ALA A 443 -15.15 6.97 -33.86
C ALA A 443 -15.85 6.21 -35.01
N ASP A 444 -16.00 4.90 -34.85
CA ASP A 444 -16.77 4.05 -35.76
C ASP A 444 -17.82 3.26 -34.97
N GLU A 445 -19.05 3.74 -34.97
CA GLU A 445 -20.16 3.12 -34.26
C GLU A 445 -20.54 1.74 -34.81
N THR A 446 -20.06 1.35 -35.99
CA THR A 446 -20.25 -0.01 -36.50
C THR A 446 -19.42 -1.05 -35.77
N ALA A 447 -18.38 -0.61 -35.04
CA ALA A 447 -17.55 -1.44 -34.19
C ALA A 447 -18.21 -1.82 -32.84
N GLY A 448 -19.17 -1.02 -32.38
CA GLY A 448 -19.84 -1.23 -31.10
C GLY A 448 -20.35 0.06 -30.50
N LYS A 449 -20.81 -0.01 -29.25
CA LYS A 449 -21.39 1.14 -28.57
C LYS A 449 -21.02 1.16 -27.08
N MET A 450 -20.98 2.36 -26.52
CA MET A 450 -20.93 2.57 -25.06
C MET A 450 -22.35 2.50 -24.47
N ASP A 451 -22.46 1.90 -23.30
CA ASP A 451 -23.62 1.94 -22.41
C ASP A 451 -23.09 2.28 -21.00
N GLY A 452 -23.28 3.54 -20.60
CA GLY A 452 -22.52 4.07 -19.47
C GLY A 452 -21.02 3.97 -19.73
N ASP A 453 -20.28 3.33 -18.83
CA ASP A 453 -18.82 3.14 -18.92
C ASP A 453 -18.45 1.74 -19.49
N THR A 454 -19.43 1.05 -20.06
CA THR A 454 -19.20 -0.28 -20.65
C THR A 454 -19.30 -0.23 -22.15
N PHE A 455 -18.24 -0.59 -22.84
CA PHE A 455 -18.25 -0.81 -24.29
C PHE A 455 -18.77 -2.20 -24.60
N THR A 456 -19.72 -2.30 -25.53
CA THR A 456 -20.19 -3.57 -26.09
C THR A 456 -19.77 -3.66 -27.54
N ALA A 457 -18.90 -4.62 -27.86
CA ALA A 457 -18.42 -4.87 -29.21
C ALA A 457 -19.57 -5.32 -30.14
N ALA A 458 -19.48 -4.94 -31.42
CA ALA A 458 -20.45 -5.29 -32.43
C ALA A 458 -20.57 -6.81 -32.63
N LYS A 459 -21.69 -7.23 -33.19
CA LYS A 459 -21.89 -8.62 -33.66
C LYS A 459 -21.05 -8.89 -34.88
N ASN A 460 -20.63 -10.15 -35.02
CA ASN A 460 -20.10 -10.63 -36.30
C ASN A 460 -21.15 -10.42 -37.39
N ASN A 461 -20.78 -9.74 -38.48
CA ASN A 461 -21.63 -9.69 -39.63
C ASN A 461 -21.38 -10.97 -40.45
N ASP A 462 -22.43 -11.63 -40.95
CA ASP A 462 -22.40 -12.90 -41.71
C ASP A 462 -21.57 -12.87 -43.00
N LYS A 463 -20.77 -11.84 -43.22
CA LYS A 463 -19.93 -11.64 -44.41
C LYS A 463 -18.47 -12.03 -44.25
N GLY A 464 -18.13 -12.80 -43.20
CA GLY A 464 -16.79 -13.31 -42.90
C GLY A 464 -15.84 -12.28 -42.31
N ASP A 465 -14.91 -12.74 -41.50
CA ASP A 465 -13.80 -12.10 -40.76
C ASP A 465 -13.45 -10.62 -41.07
N LEU A 466 -14.39 -9.70 -40.91
CA LEU A 466 -14.09 -8.28 -40.90
C LEU A 466 -13.71 -7.86 -39.45
N SER A 467 -12.42 -7.93 -39.15
CA SER A 467 -11.90 -7.25 -38.01
C SER A 467 -12.15 -5.74 -38.13
N VAL A 468 -12.87 -5.17 -37.21
CA VAL A 468 -13.13 -3.73 -37.16
C VAL A 468 -12.23 -3.12 -36.10
N LYS A 469 -11.58 -2.00 -36.44
CA LYS A 469 -10.76 -1.22 -35.52
C LYS A 469 -11.39 0.16 -35.33
N THR A 470 -11.58 0.58 -34.12
CA THR A 470 -12.13 1.89 -33.80
C THR A 470 -11.28 2.58 -32.74
N ILE A 471 -11.41 3.90 -32.64
CA ILE A 471 -10.85 4.70 -31.56
C ILE A 471 -12.00 5.11 -30.64
N ILE A 472 -11.86 4.86 -29.36
CA ILE A 472 -12.77 5.31 -28.34
C ILE A 472 -12.09 6.43 -27.56
N THR A 473 -12.78 7.58 -27.47
CA THR A 473 -12.32 8.75 -26.73
C THR A 473 -13.17 8.91 -25.49
N VAL A 474 -12.52 9.08 -24.33
CA VAL A 474 -13.15 9.50 -23.08
C VAL A 474 -12.85 10.96 -22.83
N LYS A 475 -13.83 11.73 -22.34
CA LYS A 475 -13.70 13.15 -21.99
C LYS A 475 -14.33 13.41 -20.63
N SER A 476 -13.80 14.41 -19.90
CA SER A 476 -14.46 14.91 -18.70
C SER A 476 -15.71 15.74 -19.07
N LYS A 477 -16.84 15.51 -18.41
CA LYS A 477 -18.05 16.34 -18.62
C LYS A 477 -17.86 17.79 -18.19
N TRP A 478 -16.89 18.08 -17.31
CA TRP A 478 -16.60 19.43 -16.83
C TRP A 478 -15.61 20.19 -17.72
N ASN A 479 -14.72 19.48 -18.41
CA ASN A 479 -13.73 20.05 -19.33
C ASN A 479 -13.37 19.04 -20.43
N ALA A 480 -13.86 19.24 -21.63
CA ALA A 480 -13.62 18.35 -22.77
C ALA A 480 -12.15 18.30 -23.26
N ASP A 481 -11.33 19.28 -22.85
CA ASP A 481 -9.89 19.30 -23.15
C ASP A 481 -9.15 18.20 -22.33
N ILE A 482 -9.72 17.80 -21.19
CA ILE A 482 -9.27 16.64 -20.42
C ILE A 482 -9.86 15.39 -21.06
N ASN A 483 -9.04 14.69 -21.84
CA ASN A 483 -9.46 13.51 -22.59
C ASN A 483 -8.32 12.51 -22.75
N SER A 484 -8.68 11.26 -23.10
CA SER A 484 -7.76 10.20 -23.47
C SER A 484 -8.38 9.31 -24.53
N LYS A 485 -7.55 8.48 -25.20
CA LYS A 485 -7.98 7.64 -26.31
C LYS A 485 -7.42 6.24 -26.16
N VAL A 486 -8.24 5.25 -26.56
CA VAL A 486 -7.84 3.85 -26.67
C VAL A 486 -8.23 3.32 -28.05
N THR A 487 -7.39 2.47 -28.62
CA THR A 487 -7.71 1.75 -29.84
C THR A 487 -8.34 0.40 -29.50
N VAL A 488 -9.51 0.12 -30.06
CA VAL A 488 -10.22 -1.14 -29.83
C VAL A 488 -10.33 -1.90 -31.15
N GLY A 489 -9.78 -3.11 -31.19
CA GLY A 489 -9.95 -4.08 -32.26
C GLY A 489 -11.05 -5.08 -31.90
N ILE A 490 -11.93 -5.42 -32.84
CA ILE A 490 -13.03 -6.34 -32.62
C ILE A 490 -12.91 -7.51 -33.57
N GLY A 491 -13.01 -8.72 -33.03
CA GLY A 491 -12.82 -9.96 -33.79
C GLY A 491 -11.41 -10.14 -34.33
N MET A 492 -10.46 -9.32 -33.89
CA MET A 492 -9.04 -9.42 -34.26
C MET A 492 -8.40 -10.56 -33.47
N LYS A 493 -8.33 -11.74 -34.06
CA LYS A 493 -7.50 -12.81 -33.51
C LYS A 493 -6.04 -12.47 -33.80
N PRO A 494 -5.14 -12.55 -32.81
CA PRO A 494 -3.71 -12.46 -33.10
C PRO A 494 -3.36 -13.56 -34.12
N VAL A 495 -2.82 -13.17 -35.26
CA VAL A 495 -2.34 -14.12 -36.25
C VAL A 495 -0.87 -14.34 -35.96
N VAL A 496 -0.54 -15.53 -35.49
CA VAL A 496 0.84 -15.97 -35.34
C VAL A 496 1.24 -16.67 -36.63
N VAL A 497 2.29 -16.21 -37.26
CA VAL A 497 2.83 -16.80 -38.49
C VAL A 497 4.13 -17.50 -38.14
N MET A 498 4.27 -18.74 -38.56
CA MET A 498 5.55 -19.45 -38.50
C MET A 498 6.50 -18.90 -39.56
N ASP A 499 7.74 -18.66 -39.20
CA ASP A 499 8.82 -18.19 -40.09
C ASP A 499 9.95 -19.24 -40.09
N GLY A 500 10.07 -19.91 -41.19
CA GLY A 500 11.03 -21.00 -41.38
C GLY A 500 10.63 -22.35 -40.83
N GLY A 501 11.43 -23.36 -41.07
CA GLY A 501 11.16 -24.75 -40.68
C GLY A 501 10.07 -25.41 -41.54
N ASP A 502 9.58 -26.58 -41.09
CA ASP A 502 8.60 -27.39 -41.80
C ASP A 502 7.21 -26.75 -41.88
N ASN A 503 6.94 -25.77 -41.05
CA ASN A 503 5.66 -25.09 -40.91
C ASN A 503 5.70 -23.61 -41.34
N ASP A 504 6.67 -23.24 -42.19
CA ASP A 504 6.82 -21.88 -42.66
C ASP A 504 5.55 -21.36 -43.36
N GLY A 505 5.13 -20.14 -42.99
CA GLY A 505 3.94 -19.50 -43.51
C GLY A 505 2.61 -20.00 -42.95
N LEU A 506 2.59 -21.03 -42.10
CA LEU A 506 1.35 -21.45 -41.43
C LEU A 506 0.87 -20.41 -40.40
N LYS A 507 -0.44 -20.22 -40.36
CA LYS A 507 -1.10 -19.23 -39.48
C LYS A 507 -1.83 -19.93 -38.35
N TYR A 508 -1.60 -19.47 -37.14
CA TYR A 508 -2.20 -20.00 -35.91
C TYR A 508 -3.02 -18.93 -35.20
N GLY A 509 -4.08 -19.36 -34.56
CA GLY A 509 -4.96 -18.45 -33.79
C GLY A 509 -4.36 -17.97 -32.46
N ASN A 510 -3.28 -18.60 -32.00
CA ASN A 510 -2.61 -18.22 -30.74
C ASN A 510 -1.16 -18.73 -30.70
N ILE A 511 -0.33 -18.11 -29.86
CA ILE A 511 1.09 -18.45 -29.68
C ILE A 511 1.30 -19.89 -29.17
N PRO A 512 0.56 -20.41 -28.18
CA PRO A 512 0.71 -21.80 -27.74
C PRO A 512 0.52 -22.83 -28.87
N SER A 513 -0.48 -22.65 -29.74
CA SER A 513 -0.68 -23.56 -30.89
C SER A 513 0.46 -23.50 -31.89
N ALA A 514 0.97 -22.30 -32.19
CA ALA A 514 2.12 -22.10 -33.06
C ALA A 514 3.40 -22.73 -32.48
N LEU A 515 3.65 -22.56 -31.17
CA LEU A 515 4.80 -23.15 -30.47
C LEU A 515 4.73 -24.67 -30.41
N ALA A 516 3.54 -25.27 -30.25
CA ALA A 516 3.36 -26.72 -30.20
C ALA A 516 3.73 -27.41 -31.52
N GLU A 517 3.60 -26.69 -32.65
CA GLU A 517 3.83 -27.21 -33.99
C GLU A 517 5.10 -26.65 -34.65
N ALA A 518 5.93 -25.91 -33.93
CA ALA A 518 7.15 -25.31 -34.44
C ALA A 518 8.21 -26.38 -34.75
N GLY A 519 8.25 -26.81 -35.98
CA GLY A 519 9.25 -27.78 -36.48
C GLY A 519 10.62 -27.16 -36.75
N GLY A 520 11.19 -26.44 -35.78
CA GLY A 520 12.51 -25.78 -35.89
C GLY A 520 12.50 -24.37 -36.49
N GLY A 521 11.34 -23.80 -36.79
CA GLY A 521 11.17 -22.43 -37.28
C GLY A 521 10.99 -21.42 -36.15
N THR A 522 10.91 -20.13 -36.50
CA THR A 522 10.64 -19.03 -35.56
C THR A 522 9.15 -18.68 -35.57
N VAL A 523 8.60 -18.44 -34.39
CA VAL A 523 7.23 -17.94 -34.23
C VAL A 523 7.27 -16.41 -34.27
N VAL A 524 6.63 -15.80 -35.28
CA VAL A 524 6.53 -14.34 -35.41
C VAL A 524 5.08 -13.93 -35.23
N GLY A 525 4.80 -13.08 -34.23
CA GLY A 525 3.50 -12.50 -34.01
C GLY A 525 3.31 -11.25 -34.87
N TYR A 526 2.24 -11.19 -35.64
CA TYR A 526 1.81 -9.97 -36.32
C TYR A 526 0.49 -9.49 -35.69
N ASP A 527 0.51 -8.25 -35.21
CA ASP A 527 -0.70 -7.50 -34.92
C ASP A 527 -1.29 -6.97 -36.23
N ARG A 528 -2.51 -7.33 -36.53
CA ARG A 528 -3.22 -6.79 -37.71
C ARG A 528 -4.22 -5.72 -37.28
#